data_c34f0a1c63216ea98a729f030e4eb8fd
#
_entry.id   c34f0a1c63216ea98a729f030e4eb8fd
#
_cell.length_a   1.000
_cell.length_b   1.000
_cell.length_c   1.000
_cell.angle_alpha   90.00
_cell.angle_beta   90.00
_cell.angle_gamma   90.00
#
_symmetry.space_group_name_H-M   'P 1'
#
loop_
_entity.id
_entity.type
_entity.pdbx_description
1 polymer ?
#
loop_
_entity_poly.entity_id
_entity_poly.type
_entity_poly.pdbx_seq_one_letter_code
_entity_poly.pdbx_strand_id
1 'polypeptide(L)'
;IKGKAERLVADHQSTRTAYNKEPINASEIYLTLTGFEGDTVVHTKYHGGNDKAICCYNADRFTYWNETLHLDLQSGAFGENLTLTGDNALEENIFIGDRYQLGEAVVEVSEPRGPCYIIGIRHNLKQFPV
;
A
#
# COMPACT_ATOMS: atom_id res chain seq x y z
N ILE A 1 -3.99 -5.60 -5.60
CA ILE A 1 -2.63 -6.06 -5.90
C ILE A 1 -2.04 -6.85 -4.75
N LYS A 2 -1.19 -7.82 -5.05
CA LYS A 2 -0.57 -8.73 -4.07
C LYS A 2 0.94 -8.58 -4.08
N GLY A 3 1.56 -8.72 -2.91
CA GLY A 3 3.01 -8.75 -2.75
C GLY A 3 3.56 -10.16 -2.64
N LYS A 4 4.71 -10.39 -3.24
CA LYS A 4 5.51 -11.59 -3.03
C LYS A 4 6.76 -11.22 -2.24
N ALA A 5 7.19 -12.12 -1.33
CA ALA A 5 8.41 -11.89 -0.58
C ALA A 5 9.63 -11.93 -1.50
N GLU A 6 10.39 -10.87 -1.50
CA GLU A 6 11.61 -10.70 -2.30
C GLU A 6 12.68 -9.92 -1.54
N ARG A 7 13.85 -9.81 -2.12
CA ARG A 7 14.93 -8.97 -1.59
C ARG A 7 15.08 -7.74 -2.48
N LEU A 8 14.85 -6.57 -1.91
CA LEU A 8 15.19 -5.29 -2.52
C LEU A 8 16.62 -4.89 -2.15
N VAL A 9 17.35 -4.37 -3.12
CA VAL A 9 18.70 -3.84 -2.95
C VAL A 9 18.78 -2.49 -3.64
N ALA A 10 19.17 -1.45 -2.92
CA ALA A 10 19.47 -0.12 -3.46
C ALA A 10 20.52 0.58 -2.58
N ASP A 11 21.47 1.25 -3.19
CA ASP A 11 22.50 2.05 -2.50
C ASP A 11 23.14 1.36 -1.28
N HIS A 12 23.60 0.10 -1.43
CA HIS A 12 24.18 -0.74 -0.38
C HIS A 12 23.21 -1.19 0.73
N GLN A 13 21.94 -0.85 0.62
CA GLN A 13 20.91 -1.37 1.51
C GLN A 13 20.24 -2.59 0.90
N SER A 14 19.93 -3.57 1.73
CA SER A 14 19.24 -4.79 1.33
C SER A 14 18.23 -5.17 2.38
N THR A 15 17.00 -5.38 1.97
CA THR A 15 15.93 -5.83 2.86
C THR A 15 15.06 -6.89 2.20
N ARG A 16 14.54 -7.83 3.00
CA ARG A 16 13.52 -8.75 2.55
C ARG A 16 12.16 -8.09 2.72
N THR A 17 11.35 -8.09 1.67
CA THR A 17 10.06 -7.42 1.66
C THR A 17 9.08 -8.09 0.69
N ALA A 18 7.79 -7.81 0.85
CA ALA A 18 6.74 -8.06 -0.13
C ALA A 18 6.13 -6.74 -0.61
N TYR A 19 6.93 -5.68 -0.62
CA TYR A 19 6.50 -4.33 -0.95
C TYR A 19 6.15 -4.15 -2.43
N ASN A 20 6.83 -4.87 -3.32
CA ASN A 20 6.46 -4.87 -4.74
C ASN A 20 5.14 -5.61 -4.92
N LYS A 21 4.12 -4.86 -5.27
CA LYS A 21 2.77 -5.39 -5.48
C LYS A 21 2.54 -5.63 -6.97
N GLU A 22 1.98 -6.78 -7.30
CA GLU A 22 1.58 -7.14 -8.67
C GLU A 22 0.07 -6.98 -8.80
N PRO A 23 -0.43 -6.46 -9.95
CA PRO A 23 -1.86 -6.43 -10.22
C PRO A 23 -2.48 -7.83 -10.16
N ILE A 24 -3.70 -7.89 -9.64
CA ILE A 24 -4.50 -9.12 -9.67
C ILE A 24 -5.40 -9.02 -10.90
N ASN A 25 -5.28 -10.02 -11.77
CA ASN A 25 -6.14 -10.15 -12.94
C ASN A 25 -7.17 -11.26 -12.69
N ALA A 26 -8.06 -11.01 -11.73
CA ALA A 26 -9.15 -11.91 -11.36
C ALA A 26 -10.43 -11.11 -11.16
N SER A 27 -11.58 -11.70 -11.47
CA SER A 27 -12.90 -11.09 -11.28
C SER A 27 -13.28 -11.00 -9.79
N GLU A 28 -12.75 -11.91 -8.98
CA GLU A 28 -13.02 -12.01 -7.55
C GLU A 28 -11.75 -12.32 -6.78
N ILE A 29 -11.70 -11.85 -5.54
CA ILE A 29 -10.62 -12.16 -4.60
C ILE A 29 -11.18 -12.26 -3.19
N TYR A 30 -10.77 -13.28 -2.48
CA TYR A 30 -11.14 -13.45 -1.08
C TYR A 30 -10.41 -12.47 -0.17
N LEU A 31 -11.17 -11.78 0.67
CA LEU A 31 -10.65 -10.97 1.76
C LEU A 31 -10.83 -11.73 3.08
N THR A 32 -9.72 -11.88 3.80
CA THR A 32 -9.67 -12.45 5.14
C THR A 32 -9.49 -11.36 6.18
N LEU A 33 -9.61 -11.69 7.47
CA LEU A 33 -9.35 -10.73 8.56
C LEU A 33 -7.93 -10.15 8.56
N THR A 34 -6.99 -10.78 7.87
CA THR A 34 -5.57 -10.36 7.84
C THR A 34 -5.10 -9.90 6.49
N GLY A 35 -6.01 -9.76 5.52
CA GLY A 35 -5.71 -9.27 4.16
C GLY A 35 -6.25 -10.15 3.04
N PHE A 36 -5.91 -9.79 1.82
CA PHE A 36 -6.31 -10.55 0.64
C PHE A 36 -5.64 -11.91 0.57
N GLU A 37 -6.40 -12.95 0.20
CA GLU A 37 -5.87 -14.28 0.00
C GLU A 37 -4.69 -14.28 -0.98
N GLY A 38 -3.59 -14.91 -0.58
CA GLY A 38 -2.35 -14.98 -1.37
C GLY A 38 -1.50 -13.71 -1.35
N ASP A 39 -1.90 -12.66 -0.64
CA ASP A 39 -0.98 -11.55 -0.35
C ASP A 39 0.06 -11.98 0.70
N THR A 40 1.21 -11.33 0.70
CA THR A 40 2.31 -11.63 1.61
C THR A 40 2.74 -10.37 2.35
N VAL A 41 2.88 -10.50 3.68
CA VAL A 41 3.47 -9.49 4.56
C VAL A 41 4.72 -10.07 5.19
N VAL A 42 5.88 -9.46 4.97
CA VAL A 42 7.16 -9.94 5.54
C VAL A 42 7.36 -9.42 6.97
N HIS A 43 7.06 -8.15 7.19
CA HIS A 43 7.24 -7.51 8.50
C HIS A 43 5.91 -7.45 9.25
N THR A 44 5.40 -8.60 9.67
CA THR A 44 4.06 -8.74 10.29
C THR A 44 3.88 -7.92 11.56
N LYS A 45 4.96 -7.65 12.30
CA LYS A 45 4.93 -6.80 13.49
C LYS A 45 4.48 -5.35 13.19
N TYR A 46 4.80 -4.84 11.99
CA TYR A 46 4.56 -3.44 11.63
C TYR A 46 3.47 -3.27 10.57
N HIS A 47 3.28 -4.28 9.73
CA HIS A 47 2.43 -4.20 8.54
C HIS A 47 1.42 -5.34 8.42
N GLY A 48 1.17 -6.07 9.48
CA GLY A 48 0.23 -7.19 9.51
C GLY A 48 -0.76 -7.12 10.66
N GLY A 49 -1.70 -8.03 10.66
CA GLY A 49 -2.77 -8.12 11.66
C GLY A 49 -4.10 -7.56 11.17
N ASN A 50 -5.14 -7.71 11.96
CA ASN A 50 -6.50 -7.34 11.59
C ASN A 50 -6.65 -5.84 11.32
N ASP A 51 -5.92 -5.01 12.07
CA ASP A 51 -5.97 -3.55 11.93
C ASP A 51 -5.13 -3.02 10.74
N LYS A 52 -4.42 -3.91 10.05
CA LYS A 52 -3.55 -3.62 8.89
C LYS A 52 -3.76 -4.62 7.75
N ALA A 53 -4.98 -5.13 7.65
CA ALA A 53 -5.32 -6.14 6.65
C ALA A 53 -5.21 -5.62 5.21
N ILE A 54 -5.58 -4.37 4.99
CA ILE A 54 -5.56 -3.72 3.68
C ILE A 54 -4.87 -2.37 3.80
N CYS A 55 -3.91 -2.13 2.93
CA CYS A 55 -3.33 -0.81 2.73
C CYS A 55 -3.97 -0.17 1.49
N CYS A 56 -4.53 1.02 1.65
CA CYS A 56 -5.10 1.82 0.57
C CYS A 56 -4.25 3.05 0.29
N TYR A 57 -4.26 3.52 -0.96
CA TYR A 57 -3.64 4.78 -1.34
C TYR A 57 -4.46 5.45 -2.45
N ASN A 58 -4.54 6.78 -2.45
CA ASN A 58 -5.25 7.53 -3.48
C ASN A 58 -4.32 7.83 -4.67
N ALA A 59 -4.73 7.37 -5.86
CA ALA A 59 -3.98 7.55 -7.11
C ALA A 59 -3.86 9.02 -7.53
N ASP A 60 -4.81 9.87 -7.14
CA ASP A 60 -4.80 11.29 -7.50
C ASP A 60 -3.58 12.02 -6.91
N ARG A 61 -2.97 11.44 -5.85
CA ARG A 61 -1.72 11.92 -5.25
C ARG A 61 -0.47 11.54 -6.04
N PHE A 62 -0.54 10.58 -6.97
CA PHE A 62 0.63 10.18 -7.76
C PHE A 62 1.15 11.31 -8.63
N THR A 63 0.28 12.15 -9.19
CA THR A 63 0.68 13.32 -9.98
C THR A 63 1.60 14.23 -9.18
N TYR A 64 1.21 14.58 -7.96
CA TYR A 64 2.02 15.42 -7.08
C TYR A 64 3.41 14.79 -6.80
N TRP A 65 3.45 13.51 -6.47
CA TRP A 65 4.70 12.83 -6.18
C TRP A 65 5.58 12.65 -7.41
N ASN A 66 4.99 12.35 -8.57
CA ASN A 66 5.72 12.20 -9.83
C ASN A 66 6.41 13.50 -10.22
N GLU A 67 5.70 14.63 -10.09
CA GLU A 67 6.28 15.95 -10.35
C GLU A 67 7.34 16.32 -9.32
N THR A 68 7.06 16.10 -8.02
CA THR A 68 7.97 16.51 -6.93
C THR A 68 9.25 15.68 -6.89
N LEU A 69 9.17 14.39 -7.17
CA LEU A 69 10.28 13.44 -7.05
C LEU A 69 10.89 13.05 -8.40
N HIS A 70 10.34 13.54 -9.50
CA HIS A 70 10.74 13.17 -10.87
C HIS A 70 10.67 11.65 -11.11
N LEU A 71 9.58 11.03 -10.67
CA LEU A 71 9.33 9.60 -10.76
C LEU A 71 8.16 9.32 -11.70
N ASP A 72 7.93 8.05 -11.98
CA ASP A 72 6.75 7.52 -12.68
C ASP A 72 6.07 6.48 -11.77
N LEU A 73 5.44 6.99 -10.71
CA LEU A 73 4.73 6.15 -9.75
C LEU A 73 3.39 5.71 -10.32
N GLN A 74 3.09 4.43 -10.14
CA GLN A 74 1.85 3.80 -10.56
C GLN A 74 1.27 2.97 -9.42
N SER A 75 0.09 2.39 -9.63
CA SER A 75 -0.56 1.52 -8.63
C SER A 75 0.40 0.48 -8.06
N GLY A 76 0.43 0.38 -6.74
CA GLY A 76 1.37 -0.45 -5.98
C GLY A 76 2.68 0.25 -5.60
N ALA A 77 2.90 1.50 -6.04
CA ALA A 77 4.14 2.22 -5.80
C ALA A 77 4.47 2.41 -4.32
N PHE A 78 3.46 2.56 -3.48
CA PHE A 78 3.59 2.67 -2.03
C PHE A 78 3.35 1.36 -1.29
N GLY A 79 3.28 0.22 -2.02
CA GLY A 79 3.00 -1.10 -1.47
C GLY A 79 1.56 -1.26 -1.00
N GLU A 80 0.65 -0.41 -1.49
CA GLU A 80 -0.77 -0.51 -1.22
C GLU A 80 -1.39 -1.73 -1.89
N ASN A 81 -2.46 -2.24 -1.30
CA ASN A 81 -3.28 -3.31 -1.84
C ASN A 81 -4.36 -2.78 -2.78
N LEU A 82 -4.94 -1.64 -2.42
CA LEU A 82 -5.97 -0.95 -3.17
C LEU A 82 -5.50 0.45 -3.56
N THR A 83 -5.50 0.72 -4.84
CA THR A 83 -5.32 2.06 -5.38
C THR A 83 -6.70 2.62 -5.69
N LEU A 84 -7.06 3.68 -4.98
CA LEU A 84 -8.38 4.31 -5.02
C LEU A 84 -8.32 5.63 -5.77
N THR A 85 -9.45 6.12 -6.23
CA THR A 85 -9.58 7.43 -6.88
C THR A 85 -10.79 8.18 -6.35
N GLY A 86 -10.79 9.50 -6.54
CA GLY A 86 -11.91 10.37 -6.20
C GLY A 86 -11.88 10.94 -4.79
N ASP A 87 -12.69 11.95 -4.58
CA ASP A 87 -12.68 12.79 -3.37
C ASP A 87 -12.95 12.01 -2.08
N ASN A 88 -13.80 10.99 -2.12
CA ASN A 88 -14.11 10.16 -0.95
C ASN A 88 -12.95 9.24 -0.53
N ALA A 89 -11.90 9.15 -1.33
CA ALA A 89 -10.70 8.40 -1.04
C ALA A 89 -9.49 9.30 -0.73
N LEU A 90 -9.69 10.61 -0.65
CA LEU A 90 -8.66 11.55 -0.20
C LEU A 90 -8.51 11.48 1.31
N GLU A 91 -7.27 11.54 1.79
CA GLU A 91 -6.93 11.41 3.21
C GLU A 91 -7.67 12.42 4.11
N GLU A 92 -7.89 13.62 3.61
CA GLU A 92 -8.64 14.68 4.31
C GLU A 92 -10.13 14.38 4.49
N ASN A 93 -10.66 13.42 3.75
CA ASN A 93 -12.07 13.02 3.79
C ASN A 93 -12.31 11.66 4.45
N ILE A 94 -11.26 11.05 5.01
CA ILE A 94 -11.31 9.72 5.63
C ILE A 94 -11.00 9.84 7.12
N PHE A 95 -11.87 9.25 7.94
CA PHE A 95 -11.72 9.26 9.40
C PHE A 95 -11.58 7.84 9.96
N ILE A 96 -10.82 7.71 11.04
CA ILE A 96 -10.73 6.43 11.77
C ILE A 96 -12.14 6.04 12.26
N GLY A 97 -12.53 4.81 11.97
CA GLY A 97 -13.87 4.27 12.25
C GLY A 97 -14.84 4.37 11.07
N ASP A 98 -14.50 5.06 9.99
CA ASP A 98 -15.29 5.04 8.77
C ASP A 98 -15.40 3.62 8.21
N ARG A 99 -16.58 3.27 7.69
CA ARG A 99 -16.85 1.95 7.12
C ARG A 99 -17.19 2.03 5.66
N TYR A 100 -16.60 1.15 4.90
CA TYR A 100 -16.77 1.07 3.45
C TYR A 100 -17.19 -0.33 3.03
N GLN A 101 -18.14 -0.40 2.10
CA GLN A 101 -18.50 -1.64 1.43
C GLN A 101 -17.46 -1.93 0.34
N LEU A 102 -16.81 -3.08 0.43
CA LEU A 102 -15.84 -3.57 -0.56
C LEU A 102 -16.31 -4.92 -1.10
N GLY A 103 -17.08 -4.90 -2.19
CA GLY A 103 -17.78 -6.09 -2.66
C GLY A 103 -18.77 -6.61 -1.62
N GLU A 104 -18.62 -7.85 -1.16
CA GLU A 104 -19.43 -8.43 -0.09
C GLU A 104 -18.90 -8.14 1.33
N ALA A 105 -17.65 -7.66 1.43
CA ALA A 105 -17.04 -7.34 2.72
C ALA A 105 -17.33 -5.93 3.18
N VAL A 106 -17.31 -5.71 4.49
CA VAL A 106 -17.27 -4.39 5.12
C VAL A 106 -15.90 -4.21 5.74
N VAL A 107 -15.22 -3.11 5.41
CA VAL A 107 -13.94 -2.72 5.97
C VAL A 107 -14.08 -1.45 6.80
N GLU A 108 -13.30 -1.34 7.85
CA GLU A 108 -13.26 -0.16 8.72
C GLU A 108 -11.86 0.46 8.70
N VAL A 109 -11.80 1.79 8.66
CA VAL A 109 -10.55 2.53 8.74
C VAL A 109 -9.99 2.44 10.15
N SER A 110 -8.86 1.78 10.31
CA SER A 110 -8.22 1.53 11.61
C SER A 110 -7.20 2.59 11.98
N GLU A 111 -6.30 2.92 11.05
CA GLU A 111 -5.22 3.88 11.29
C GLU A 111 -4.66 4.44 9.98
N PRO A 112 -4.03 5.63 10.00
CA PRO A 112 -3.23 6.11 8.89
C PRO A 112 -1.94 5.31 8.79
N ARG A 113 -1.47 5.07 7.57
CA ARG A 113 -0.19 4.42 7.36
C ARG A 113 0.95 5.43 7.41
N GLY A 114 1.86 5.25 8.35
CA GLY A 114 3.12 6.00 8.37
C GLY A 114 4.04 5.64 7.21
N PRO A 115 4.87 6.58 6.74
CA PRO A 115 5.86 6.32 5.72
C PRO A 115 6.86 5.25 6.18
N CYS A 116 7.29 4.40 5.23
CA CYS A 116 8.21 3.31 5.51
C CYS A 116 9.51 3.53 4.71
N TYR A 117 10.67 3.32 5.35
CA TYR A 117 11.98 3.45 4.70
C TYR A 117 12.14 2.58 3.43
N ILE A 118 11.37 1.51 3.32
CA ILE A 118 11.35 0.63 2.13
C ILE A 118 10.90 1.39 0.89
N ILE A 119 10.06 2.42 1.02
CA ILE A 119 9.67 3.30 -0.08
C ILE A 119 10.92 3.96 -0.68
N GLY A 120 11.78 4.50 0.17
CA GLY A 120 13.06 5.08 -0.25
C GLY A 120 13.94 4.07 -0.99
N ILE A 121 14.10 2.85 -0.44
CA ILE A 121 14.89 1.79 -1.09
C ILE A 121 14.30 1.44 -2.47
N ARG A 122 12.98 1.24 -2.55
CA ARG A 122 12.32 0.84 -3.80
C ARG A 122 12.50 1.86 -4.92
N HIS A 123 12.38 3.15 -4.58
CA HIS A 123 12.43 4.24 -5.55
C HIS A 123 13.80 4.92 -5.63
N ASN A 124 14.83 4.32 -5.00
CA ASN A 124 16.19 4.85 -4.95
C ASN A 124 16.27 6.30 -4.44
N LEU A 125 15.48 6.61 -3.42
CA LEU A 125 15.43 7.91 -2.77
C LEU A 125 16.23 7.86 -1.46
N LYS A 126 17.13 8.81 -1.25
CA LYS A 126 17.91 8.90 0.02
C LYS A 126 17.03 9.22 1.22
N GLN A 127 16.02 10.04 1.02
CA GLN A 127 14.96 10.31 1.97
C GLN A 127 13.64 10.41 1.22
N PHE A 128 12.62 9.70 1.71
CA PHE A 128 11.26 9.96 1.26
C PHE A 128 10.74 11.16 2.02
N PRO A 129 10.20 12.20 1.35
CA PRO A 129 9.60 13.33 2.07
C PRO A 129 8.47 12.83 2.97
N VAL A 130 8.46 13.28 4.21
CA VAL A 130 7.44 12.99 5.21
C VAL A 130 6.48 14.15 5.24
#